data_a48636c510a3df17a03243794b6d293f
#
_entry.id   a48636c510a3df17a03243794b6d293f
#
_cell.length_a   1.000
_cell.length_b   1.000
_cell.length_c   1.000
_cell.angle_alpha   90.00
_cell.angle_beta   90.00
_cell.angle_gamma   90.00
#
_symmetry.space_group_name_H-M   'P 1'
#
loop_
_entity.id
_entity.type
_entity.pdbx_description
1 polymer ?
#
loop_
_entity_poly.entity_id
_entity_poly.type
_entity_poly.pdbx_seq_one_letter_code
_entity_poly.pdbx_strand_id
1 'polypeptide(L)'
;MRRYQSGALTLWLATALLSLVIFTSVAIDTARLAFQRQQLQSIADLSASEIGLNNPYFIQPEAVENWEAILTDKYQQQVDDIVIQNGYALIQDNRWIFNPSPSAATDGYPATKVVATKTVPQSMIAGGLFNDNLITLMAESAIQKAGIISFGIGSKTLETTESSILNGLLSGLLGIDINLTAASYQGLANTSLKLGSVLDTLALDLGLGSPQEVLESDISLLTVLDTYLNILDRGDSSTDGLNVIIDQLVLATAIPDIVLGDILKLTETSTQGAALETSLNALKLIKATIFASNKEHFVDIPDLSVVIPSVTSIELRTQIIEAPQYTIATLPISENAPPSVSNSQIELQLAADLDLVDDITGALSTLTPTGIDISPLVINVSATKATATLTHLDLNQDNPEAEFIIQDSLLTMDADPIEISIDLPLFSAIEITINIDIEDNRDWSATHIALDELPYSSEESDNILADSGRAFTTAINLDIDAPLGLGYLLTPISNALSPAISSLLTAILGQALLPTLQALGVPLGGADLWVDSVQASSHGLIL
;
A
#
# COMPACT_ATOMS: atom_id res chain seq x y z
N MET A 1 -21.72 -39.66 94.19
CA MET A 1 -21.09 -38.32 93.99
C MET A 1 -20.88 -38.08 92.53
N ARG A 2 -21.74 -37.33 91.90
CA ARG A 2 -21.52 -36.81 90.49
C ARG A 2 -20.66 -35.56 90.61
N ARG A 3 -19.37 -35.66 90.26
CA ARG A 3 -18.53 -34.52 90.08
C ARG A 3 -18.95 -33.81 88.81
N TYR A 4 -19.42 -32.62 88.93
CA TYR A 4 -19.75 -31.73 87.79
C TYR A 4 -18.47 -31.38 87.04
N GLN A 5 -18.39 -31.83 85.77
CA GLN A 5 -17.34 -31.47 84.82
C GLN A 5 -17.65 -30.11 84.19
N SER A 6 -17.98 -29.08 84.95
CA SER A 6 -18.32 -27.75 84.46
C SER A 6 -17.10 -26.96 83.89
N GLY A 7 -15.89 -27.33 84.33
CA GLY A 7 -14.67 -26.65 83.84
C GLY A 7 -14.21 -27.06 82.44
N ALA A 8 -14.48 -28.29 82.02
CA ALA A 8 -14.10 -28.78 80.68
C ALA A 8 -14.95 -28.16 79.58
N LEU A 9 -16.20 -27.89 79.84
CA LEU A 9 -17.16 -27.32 78.90
C LEU A 9 -16.85 -25.80 78.63
N THR A 10 -16.49 -25.09 79.71
CA THR A 10 -16.06 -23.66 79.59
C THR A 10 -14.74 -23.50 78.86
N LEU A 11 -13.76 -24.40 79.06
CA LEU A 11 -12.49 -24.40 78.35
C LEU A 11 -12.73 -24.73 76.86
N TRP A 12 -13.59 -25.70 76.55
CA TRP A 12 -13.91 -26.02 75.14
C TRP A 12 -14.66 -24.87 74.46
N LEU A 13 -15.59 -24.21 75.13
CA LEU A 13 -16.31 -23.07 74.64
C LEU A 13 -15.35 -21.86 74.41
N ALA A 14 -14.42 -21.65 75.31
CA ALA A 14 -13.42 -20.57 75.17
C ALA A 14 -12.46 -20.80 74.00
N THR A 15 -12.02 -22.07 73.80
CA THR A 15 -11.16 -22.41 72.65
C THR A 15 -11.94 -22.35 71.34
N ALA A 16 -13.21 -22.72 71.30
CA ALA A 16 -14.06 -22.56 70.12
C ALA A 16 -14.31 -21.10 69.79
N LEU A 17 -14.58 -20.25 70.78
CA LEU A 17 -14.71 -18.80 70.58
C LEU A 17 -13.41 -18.16 70.10
N LEU A 18 -12.26 -18.53 70.67
CA LEU A 18 -10.97 -18.04 70.27
C LEU A 18 -10.65 -18.40 68.81
N SER A 19 -10.90 -19.69 68.43
CA SER A 19 -10.72 -20.12 67.06
C SER A 19 -11.68 -19.40 66.09
N LEU A 20 -12.93 -19.18 66.48
CA LEU A 20 -13.88 -18.41 65.68
C LEU A 20 -13.38 -16.96 65.43
N VAL A 21 -12.87 -16.29 66.46
CA VAL A 21 -12.31 -14.94 66.34
C VAL A 21 -11.10 -14.93 65.42
N ILE A 22 -10.20 -15.91 65.55
CA ILE A 22 -9.04 -16.03 64.68
C ILE A 22 -9.46 -16.24 63.21
N PHE A 23 -10.36 -17.20 62.94
CA PHE A 23 -10.84 -17.45 61.59
C PHE A 23 -11.58 -16.25 61.00
N THR A 24 -12.39 -15.55 61.78
CA THR A 24 -13.11 -14.35 61.35
C THR A 24 -12.13 -13.22 61.06
N SER A 25 -11.09 -13.03 61.85
CA SER A 25 -10.03 -12.05 61.65
C SER A 25 -9.28 -12.33 60.34
N VAL A 26 -8.84 -13.57 60.11
CA VAL A 26 -8.16 -13.94 58.85
C VAL A 26 -9.08 -13.79 57.66
N ALA A 27 -10.35 -14.15 57.77
CA ALA A 27 -11.31 -13.96 56.67
C ALA A 27 -11.53 -12.50 56.32
N ILE A 28 -11.66 -11.62 57.32
CA ILE A 28 -11.82 -10.17 57.11
C ILE A 28 -10.55 -9.56 56.48
N ASP A 29 -9.37 -9.89 56.98
CA ASP A 29 -8.10 -9.38 56.46
C ASP A 29 -7.87 -9.86 55.02
N THR A 30 -8.15 -11.14 54.71
CA THR A 30 -8.07 -11.70 53.37
C THR A 30 -9.04 -11.00 52.41
N ALA A 31 -10.29 -10.80 52.82
CA ALA A 31 -11.29 -10.11 52.03
C ALA A 31 -10.90 -8.63 51.74
N ARG A 32 -10.35 -7.95 52.76
CA ARG A 32 -9.84 -6.58 52.62
C ARG A 32 -8.68 -6.50 51.61
N LEU A 33 -7.69 -7.39 51.75
CA LEU A 33 -6.55 -7.42 50.84
C LEU A 33 -6.99 -7.74 49.40
N ALA A 34 -7.91 -8.69 49.23
CA ALA A 34 -8.48 -9.03 47.93
C ALA A 34 -9.22 -7.82 47.31
N PHE A 35 -10.03 -7.10 48.10
CA PHE A 35 -10.73 -5.89 47.68
C PHE A 35 -9.75 -4.78 47.28
N GLN A 36 -8.71 -4.54 48.08
CA GLN A 36 -7.69 -3.56 47.77
C GLN A 36 -6.91 -3.90 46.50
N ARG A 37 -6.58 -5.18 46.28
CA ARG A 37 -5.95 -5.65 45.06
C ARG A 37 -6.84 -5.43 43.83
N GLN A 38 -8.14 -5.74 43.95
CA GLN A 38 -9.11 -5.51 42.86
C GLN A 38 -9.25 -4.02 42.54
N GLN A 39 -9.27 -3.16 43.57
CA GLN A 39 -9.29 -1.71 43.38
C GLN A 39 -8.02 -1.22 42.70
N LEU A 40 -6.85 -1.74 43.12
CA LEU A 40 -5.56 -1.41 42.50
C LEU A 40 -5.49 -1.88 41.04
N GLN A 41 -6.06 -3.07 40.73
CA GLN A 41 -6.15 -3.54 39.34
C GLN A 41 -7.02 -2.62 38.50
N SER A 42 -8.17 -2.17 39.01
CA SER A 42 -9.01 -1.23 38.29
C SER A 42 -8.30 0.10 37.98
N ILE A 43 -7.43 0.56 38.89
CA ILE A 43 -6.63 1.78 38.67
C ILE A 43 -5.56 1.52 37.60
N ALA A 44 -4.88 0.37 37.64
CA ALA A 44 -3.91 0.01 36.61
C ALA A 44 -4.57 -0.06 35.23
N ASP A 45 -5.76 -0.66 35.12
CA ASP A 45 -6.53 -0.77 33.89
C ASP A 45 -6.97 0.59 33.34
N LEU A 46 -7.48 1.46 34.23
CA LEU A 46 -7.89 2.82 33.84
C LEU A 46 -6.68 3.65 33.41
N SER A 47 -5.57 3.55 34.13
CA SER A 47 -4.33 4.28 33.80
C SER A 47 -3.74 3.82 32.47
N ALA A 48 -3.71 2.50 32.22
CA ALA A 48 -3.26 1.95 30.94
C ALA A 48 -4.17 2.42 29.78
N SER A 49 -5.48 2.43 29.97
CA SER A 49 -6.44 2.91 28.97
C SER A 49 -6.26 4.41 28.70
N GLU A 50 -6.05 5.23 29.73
CA GLU A 50 -5.84 6.68 29.59
C GLU A 50 -4.55 7.00 28.85
N ILE A 51 -3.46 6.25 29.14
CA ILE A 51 -2.21 6.35 28.39
C ILE A 51 -2.43 5.98 26.92
N GLY A 52 -3.14 4.91 26.66
CA GLY A 52 -3.43 4.47 25.30
C GLY A 52 -4.20 5.50 24.48
N LEU A 53 -5.19 6.14 25.08
CA LEU A 53 -6.01 7.15 24.41
C LEU A 53 -5.23 8.45 24.09
N ASN A 54 -4.30 8.84 24.96
CA ASN A 54 -3.58 10.09 24.81
C ASN A 54 -2.23 9.94 24.10
N ASN A 55 -1.68 8.72 24.05
CA ASN A 55 -0.38 8.43 23.45
C ASN A 55 -0.49 7.23 22.53
N PRO A 56 -0.84 7.42 21.25
CA PRO A 56 -0.94 6.33 20.28
C PRO A 56 0.41 5.65 20.03
N TYR A 57 1.52 6.40 20.10
CA TYR A 57 2.89 5.89 20.05
C TYR A 57 3.40 5.52 21.45
N PHE A 58 4.63 4.98 21.53
CA PHE A 58 5.31 4.85 22.81
C PHE A 58 5.56 6.23 23.44
N ILE A 59 5.41 6.29 24.75
CA ILE A 59 5.67 7.54 25.48
C ILE A 59 7.18 7.79 25.44
N GLN A 60 7.59 8.98 25.00
CA GLN A 60 8.98 9.39 25.00
C GLN A 60 9.56 9.33 26.43
N PRO A 61 10.82 8.91 26.61
CA PRO A 61 11.41 8.75 27.94
C PRO A 61 11.31 9.99 28.82
N GLU A 62 11.40 11.18 28.21
CA GLU A 62 11.28 12.47 28.89
C GLU A 62 9.87 12.77 29.42
N ALA A 63 8.85 12.21 28.76
CA ALA A 63 7.45 12.38 29.14
C ALA A 63 6.95 11.31 30.12
N VAL A 64 7.65 10.19 30.28
CA VAL A 64 7.25 9.09 31.17
C VAL A 64 7.11 9.56 32.60
N GLU A 65 8.13 10.24 33.15
CA GLU A 65 8.11 10.76 34.53
C GLU A 65 6.94 11.73 34.76
N ASN A 66 6.59 12.54 33.77
CA ASN A 66 5.46 13.46 33.84
C ASN A 66 4.12 12.71 33.89
N TRP A 67 3.95 11.68 33.06
CA TRP A 67 2.74 10.83 33.07
C TRP A 67 2.60 10.03 34.36
N GLU A 68 3.71 9.49 34.89
CA GLU A 68 3.73 8.79 36.18
C GLU A 68 3.29 9.72 37.31
N ALA A 69 3.81 10.97 37.33
CA ALA A 69 3.43 11.98 38.31
C ALA A 69 1.94 12.38 38.20
N ILE A 70 1.43 12.59 36.99
CA ILE A 70 0.01 12.95 36.76
C ILE A 70 -0.91 11.84 37.25
N LEU A 71 -0.63 10.59 36.90
CA LEU A 71 -1.46 9.46 37.30
C LEU A 71 -1.37 9.16 38.78
N THR A 72 -0.18 9.27 39.37
CA THR A 72 0.01 9.10 40.83
C THR A 72 -0.74 10.17 41.61
N ASP A 73 -0.69 11.43 41.17
CA ASP A 73 -1.45 12.51 41.81
C ASP A 73 -2.97 12.33 41.67
N LYS A 74 -3.41 11.92 40.50
CA LYS A 74 -4.83 11.64 40.23
C LYS A 74 -5.41 10.54 41.15
N TYR A 75 -4.64 9.52 41.47
CA TYR A 75 -5.03 8.40 42.32
C TYR A 75 -4.33 8.37 43.68
N GLN A 76 -3.76 9.47 44.16
CA GLN A 76 -2.94 9.58 45.38
C GLN A 76 -3.54 8.98 46.65
N GLN A 77 -4.86 8.89 46.76
CA GLN A 77 -5.52 8.25 47.93
C GLN A 77 -5.57 6.72 47.83
N GLN A 78 -5.33 6.15 46.66
CA GLN A 78 -5.55 4.77 46.35
C GLN A 78 -4.28 4.02 45.96
N VAL A 79 -3.25 4.72 45.50
CA VAL A 79 -1.94 4.20 45.13
C VAL A 79 -0.83 4.97 45.84
N ASP A 80 0.31 4.35 46.00
CA ASP A 80 1.54 5.02 46.48
C ASP A 80 2.39 5.47 45.29
N ASP A 81 2.42 4.65 44.21
CA ASP A 81 3.21 4.90 43.02
C ASP A 81 2.63 4.22 41.79
N ILE A 82 2.84 4.85 40.63
CA ILE A 82 2.50 4.31 39.30
C ILE A 82 3.74 4.37 38.44
N VAL A 83 4.15 3.25 37.87
CA VAL A 83 5.30 3.12 36.97
C VAL A 83 4.82 2.74 35.58
N ILE A 84 5.36 3.40 34.55
CA ILE A 84 5.02 3.18 33.15
C ILE A 84 6.23 2.60 32.43
N GLN A 85 6.00 1.56 31.64
CA GLN A 85 7.04 0.88 30.86
C GLN A 85 6.57 0.66 29.43
N ASN A 86 7.31 1.19 28.45
CA ASN A 86 7.15 0.80 27.06
C ASN A 86 7.87 -0.52 26.80
N GLY A 87 7.33 -1.31 25.87
CA GLY A 87 7.91 -2.60 25.50
C GLY A 87 7.03 -3.36 24.52
N TYR A 88 7.18 -4.66 24.48
CA TYR A 88 6.43 -5.53 23.60
C TYR A 88 5.72 -6.63 24.39
N ALA A 89 4.50 -6.95 23.96
CA ALA A 89 3.72 -8.05 24.49
C ALA A 89 3.74 -9.23 23.51
N LEU A 90 4.02 -10.41 24.01
CA LEU A 90 4.10 -11.67 23.26
C LEU A 90 3.05 -12.64 23.79
N ILE A 91 2.49 -13.47 22.92
CA ILE A 91 1.67 -14.61 23.33
C ILE A 91 2.56 -15.84 23.42
N GLN A 92 2.80 -16.32 24.62
CA GLN A 92 3.54 -17.55 24.87
C GLN A 92 2.67 -18.50 25.73
N ASP A 93 2.52 -19.75 25.32
CA ASP A 93 1.67 -20.74 26.01
C ASP A 93 0.23 -20.24 26.27
N ASN A 94 -0.32 -19.51 25.32
CA ASN A 94 -1.66 -18.88 25.39
C ASN A 94 -1.80 -17.85 26.52
N ARG A 95 -0.71 -17.19 26.89
CA ARG A 95 -0.65 -16.10 27.89
C ARG A 95 0.14 -14.94 27.35
N TRP A 96 -0.28 -13.73 27.70
CA TRP A 96 0.48 -12.54 27.42
C TRP A 96 1.71 -12.43 28.33
N ILE A 97 2.86 -12.17 27.74
CA ILE A 97 4.11 -11.88 28.44
C ILE A 97 4.61 -10.53 27.94
N PHE A 98 4.89 -9.62 28.86
CA PHE A 98 5.44 -8.31 28.55
C PHE A 98 6.96 -8.31 28.66
N ASN A 99 7.62 -7.86 27.59
CA ASN A 99 9.07 -7.63 27.52
C ASN A 99 9.35 -6.11 27.53
N PRO A 100 10.01 -5.56 28.56
CA PRO A 100 10.29 -4.13 28.65
C PRO A 100 11.41 -3.64 27.71
N SER A 101 12.03 -4.51 26.92
CA SER A 101 13.09 -4.13 25.99
C SER A 101 12.49 -3.69 24.65
N PRO A 102 12.60 -2.40 24.25
CA PRO A 102 12.05 -1.93 22.97
C PRO A 102 12.80 -2.47 21.74
N SER A 103 14.02 -3.01 21.89
CA SER A 103 14.88 -3.43 20.79
C SER A 103 14.82 -4.93 20.43
N ALA A 104 13.96 -5.71 21.07
CA ALA A 104 14.10 -7.18 21.05
C ALA A 104 12.94 -7.96 20.43
N ALA A 105 11.94 -7.33 19.86
CA ALA A 105 10.77 -8.09 19.44
C ALA A 105 10.45 -7.95 17.97
N THR A 106 10.99 -8.84 17.18
CA THR A 106 10.54 -9.09 15.81
C THR A 106 9.12 -9.67 15.74
N ASP A 107 8.64 -10.31 16.82
CA ASP A 107 7.34 -11.01 16.84
C ASP A 107 6.36 -10.51 17.91
N GLY A 108 6.65 -9.40 18.60
CA GLY A 108 5.84 -8.87 19.69
C GLY A 108 4.97 -7.70 19.30
N TYR A 109 3.79 -7.61 19.89
CA TYR A 109 2.91 -6.45 19.75
C TYR A 109 3.46 -5.29 20.59
N PRO A 110 3.67 -4.09 20.04
CA PRO A 110 4.02 -2.91 20.83
C PRO A 110 2.99 -2.71 21.94
N ALA A 111 3.45 -2.46 23.16
CA ALA A 111 2.59 -2.29 24.32
C ALA A 111 3.19 -1.35 25.36
N THR A 112 2.32 -0.67 26.09
CA THR A 112 2.73 0.11 27.28
C THR A 112 2.12 -0.53 28.50
N LYS A 113 2.96 -0.91 29.46
CA LYS A 113 2.58 -1.49 30.74
C LYS A 113 2.53 -0.44 31.84
N VAL A 114 1.50 -0.50 32.64
CA VAL A 114 1.34 0.29 33.87
C VAL A 114 1.38 -0.64 35.07
N VAL A 115 2.19 -0.28 36.05
CA VAL A 115 2.32 -0.98 37.32
C VAL A 115 1.90 -0.04 38.45
N ALA A 116 0.80 -0.35 39.10
CA ALA A 116 0.32 0.40 40.25
C ALA A 116 0.69 -0.32 41.56
N THR A 117 1.22 0.40 42.53
CA THR A 117 1.64 -0.15 43.82
C THR A 117 0.96 0.53 44.99
N LYS A 118 0.70 -0.23 46.04
CA LYS A 118 0.17 0.28 47.31
C LYS A 118 0.67 -0.55 48.50
N THR A 119 1.21 0.14 49.48
CA THR A 119 1.69 -0.46 50.73
C THR A 119 0.59 -0.39 51.76
N VAL A 120 0.25 -1.53 52.32
CA VAL A 120 -0.84 -1.66 53.29
C VAL A 120 -0.43 -2.56 54.46
N PRO A 121 -1.01 -2.36 55.65
CA PRO A 121 -0.81 -3.30 56.74
C PRO A 121 -1.22 -4.71 56.39
N GLN A 122 -0.41 -5.70 56.71
CA GLN A 122 -0.69 -7.12 56.46
C GLN A 122 -1.99 -7.59 57.14
N SER A 123 -2.20 -7.11 58.36
CA SER A 123 -3.44 -7.35 59.11
C SER A 123 -3.86 -6.09 59.85
N MET A 124 -5.12 -5.71 59.76
CA MET A 124 -5.68 -4.62 60.55
C MET A 124 -6.14 -5.06 61.94
N ILE A 125 -6.53 -6.35 62.07
CA ILE A 125 -7.05 -6.88 63.34
C ILE A 125 -5.95 -7.44 64.19
N ALA A 126 -5.02 -8.20 63.60
CA ALA A 126 -3.91 -8.82 64.35
C ALA A 126 -2.63 -7.94 64.37
N GLY A 127 -2.50 -6.99 63.46
CA GLY A 127 -1.29 -6.15 63.33
C GLY A 127 -0.96 -5.30 64.55
N GLY A 128 -1.96 -4.72 65.17
CA GLY A 128 -1.79 -3.96 66.43
C GLY A 128 -1.44 -4.83 67.65
N LEU A 129 -1.54 -6.17 67.51
CA LEU A 129 -1.24 -7.13 68.59
C LEU A 129 0.13 -7.82 68.40
N PHE A 130 0.66 -7.94 67.17
CA PHE A 130 1.80 -8.81 66.90
C PHE A 130 2.95 -8.19 66.11
N ASN A 131 2.74 -7.24 65.28
CA ASN A 131 3.77 -6.43 64.60
C ASN A 131 3.15 -5.61 63.47
N ASP A 132 3.65 -4.36 63.22
CA ASP A 132 3.21 -3.50 62.08
C ASP A 132 3.89 -3.94 60.78
N ASN A 133 3.71 -5.17 60.34
CA ASN A 133 4.24 -5.62 59.08
C ASN A 133 3.40 -5.01 57.92
N LEU A 134 4.08 -4.28 57.03
CA LEU A 134 3.52 -3.76 55.80
C LEU A 134 3.76 -4.74 54.64
N ILE A 135 2.82 -4.84 53.74
CA ILE A 135 2.97 -5.56 52.49
C ILE A 135 2.68 -4.60 51.35
N THR A 136 3.42 -4.71 50.26
CA THR A 136 3.17 -3.96 49.03
C THR A 136 2.31 -4.81 48.12
N LEU A 137 1.12 -4.30 47.81
CA LEU A 137 0.25 -4.85 46.77
C LEU A 137 0.67 -4.26 45.45
N MET A 138 0.62 -5.06 44.39
CA MET A 138 0.97 -4.67 43.04
C MET A 138 -0.13 -5.18 42.09
N ALA A 139 -0.51 -4.34 41.15
CA ALA A 139 -1.36 -4.67 40.04
C ALA A 139 -0.72 -4.16 38.74
N GLU A 140 -0.84 -4.95 37.70
CA GLU A 140 -0.28 -4.66 36.41
C GLU A 140 -1.38 -4.66 35.35
N SER A 141 -1.28 -3.73 34.40
CA SER A 141 -2.12 -3.70 33.21
C SER A 141 -1.29 -3.24 32.04
N ALA A 142 -1.54 -3.77 30.88
CA ALA A 142 -0.86 -3.32 29.66
C ALA A 142 -1.86 -3.06 28.56
N ILE A 143 -1.61 -1.99 27.81
CA ILE A 143 -2.39 -1.67 26.63
C ILE A 143 -1.56 -1.93 25.39
N GLN A 144 -2.15 -2.65 24.45
CA GLN A 144 -1.53 -2.92 23.16
C GLN A 144 -1.54 -1.65 22.31
N LYS A 145 -0.42 -1.37 21.66
CA LYS A 145 -0.29 -0.37 20.61
C LYS A 145 -0.42 -1.07 19.28
N ALA A 146 -1.30 -0.61 18.42
CA ALA A 146 -1.41 -1.11 17.06
C ALA A 146 -0.77 -0.10 16.12
N GLY A 147 0.09 -0.59 15.26
CA GLY A 147 0.64 0.18 14.16
C GLY A 147 0.04 -0.31 12.86
N ILE A 148 -0.37 0.62 12.01
CA ILE A 148 -0.91 0.34 10.70
C ILE A 148 -0.17 1.21 9.70
N ILE A 149 0.26 0.59 8.63
CA ILE A 149 0.87 1.27 7.49
C ILE A 149 0.14 0.84 6.22
N SER A 150 -0.25 1.81 5.39
CA SER A 150 -0.74 1.56 4.05
C SER A 150 0.28 2.04 3.03
N PHE A 151 0.65 1.18 2.13
CA PHE A 151 1.64 1.50 1.11
C PHE A 151 1.33 0.84 -0.23
N GLY A 152 1.92 1.40 -1.27
CA GLY A 152 1.79 0.94 -2.64
C GLY A 152 3.04 1.23 -3.44
N ILE A 153 3.13 0.60 -4.62
CA ILE A 153 4.23 0.79 -5.57
C ILE A 153 3.67 1.02 -6.97
N GLY A 154 4.25 1.96 -7.70
CA GLY A 154 3.82 2.27 -9.05
C GLY A 154 4.66 3.33 -9.71
N SER A 155 4.12 4.00 -10.73
CA SER A 155 4.73 5.13 -11.40
C SER A 155 4.29 6.45 -10.77
N LYS A 156 5.12 7.50 -10.95
CA LYS A 156 4.81 8.89 -10.55
C LYS A 156 3.41 9.32 -10.99
N THR A 157 2.83 10.21 -10.21
CA THR A 157 1.55 10.84 -10.53
C THR A 157 1.63 11.54 -11.88
N LEU A 158 0.63 11.27 -12.73
CA LEU A 158 0.53 11.82 -14.07
C LEU A 158 0.60 13.35 -14.05
N GLU A 159 1.60 13.91 -14.73
CA GLU A 159 1.57 15.35 -15.05
C GLU A 159 0.39 15.67 -15.99
N THR A 160 -0.10 16.90 -15.93
CA THR A 160 -1.32 17.36 -16.63
C THR A 160 -1.29 17.17 -18.16
N THR A 161 -0.12 16.91 -18.75
CA THR A 161 0.07 16.62 -20.18
C THR A 161 -0.40 15.22 -20.60
N GLU A 162 -0.60 14.32 -19.67
CA GLU A 162 -0.88 12.90 -19.93
C GLU A 162 -2.38 12.55 -19.82
N SER A 163 -3.24 13.53 -19.53
CA SER A 163 -4.70 13.29 -19.38
C SER A 163 -5.34 12.71 -20.64
N SER A 164 -4.85 13.02 -21.84
CA SER A 164 -5.35 12.46 -23.10
C SER A 164 -5.04 10.96 -23.22
N ILE A 165 -3.83 10.55 -22.84
CA ILE A 165 -3.41 9.15 -22.84
C ILE A 165 -4.23 8.36 -21.82
N LEU A 166 -4.40 8.92 -20.61
CA LEU A 166 -5.21 8.27 -19.58
C LEU A 166 -6.69 8.17 -19.98
N ASN A 167 -7.26 9.19 -20.61
CA ASN A 167 -8.61 9.13 -21.19
C ASN A 167 -8.72 8.02 -22.24
N GLY A 168 -7.75 7.92 -23.17
CA GLY A 168 -7.71 6.88 -24.19
C GLY A 168 -7.63 5.47 -23.57
N LEU A 169 -6.76 5.28 -22.56
CA LEU A 169 -6.63 4.02 -21.84
C LEU A 169 -7.92 3.65 -21.10
N LEU A 170 -8.49 4.55 -20.31
CA LEU A 170 -9.72 4.28 -19.57
C LEU A 170 -10.91 4.06 -20.50
N SER A 171 -10.98 4.80 -21.61
CA SER A 171 -12.02 4.60 -22.62
C SER A 171 -11.90 3.22 -23.28
N GLY A 172 -10.70 2.82 -23.65
CA GLY A 172 -10.44 1.48 -24.22
C GLY A 172 -10.76 0.37 -23.24
N LEU A 173 -10.29 0.48 -21.99
CA LEU A 173 -10.50 -0.52 -20.93
C LEU A 173 -11.98 -0.69 -20.58
N LEU A 174 -12.74 0.38 -20.54
CA LEU A 174 -14.16 0.35 -20.16
C LEU A 174 -15.11 0.21 -21.38
N GLY A 175 -14.58 0.34 -22.60
CA GLY A 175 -15.40 0.32 -23.83
C GLY A 175 -16.38 1.49 -23.93
N ILE A 176 -16.06 2.64 -23.32
CA ILE A 176 -16.88 3.84 -23.26
C ILE A 176 -16.03 5.08 -23.56
N ASP A 177 -16.65 6.19 -23.94
CA ASP A 177 -15.93 7.44 -24.24
C ASP A 177 -15.72 8.27 -22.95
N ILE A 178 -14.49 8.28 -22.44
CA ILE A 178 -14.10 9.06 -21.27
C ILE A 178 -13.32 10.30 -21.71
N ASN A 179 -13.77 11.45 -21.25
CA ASN A 179 -13.11 12.72 -21.51
C ASN A 179 -13.02 13.56 -20.22
N LEU A 180 -12.07 13.19 -19.36
CA LEU A 180 -11.78 13.92 -18.12
C LEU A 180 -10.77 15.03 -18.37
N THR A 181 -10.99 16.15 -17.70
CA THR A 181 -10.01 17.25 -17.71
C THR A 181 -8.87 16.98 -16.72
N ALA A 182 -7.72 17.64 -16.91
CA ALA A 182 -6.62 17.61 -15.96
C ALA A 182 -7.07 18.04 -14.54
N ALA A 183 -7.98 19.02 -14.45
CA ALA A 183 -8.55 19.45 -13.15
C ALA A 183 -9.40 18.36 -12.48
N SER A 184 -10.14 17.56 -13.25
CA SER A 184 -10.91 16.43 -12.72
C SER A 184 -10.00 15.34 -12.15
N TYR A 185 -8.91 15.02 -12.86
CA TYR A 185 -7.90 14.09 -12.36
C TYR A 185 -7.20 14.60 -11.10
N GLN A 186 -6.82 15.89 -11.09
CA GLN A 186 -6.20 16.52 -9.92
C GLN A 186 -7.14 16.54 -8.72
N GLY A 187 -8.45 16.77 -8.94
CA GLY A 187 -9.46 16.69 -7.89
C GLY A 187 -9.49 15.32 -7.22
N LEU A 188 -9.51 14.24 -8.01
CA LEU A 188 -9.49 12.86 -7.50
C LEU A 188 -8.13 12.52 -6.85
N ALA A 189 -7.01 13.00 -7.40
CA ALA A 189 -5.68 12.78 -6.86
C ALA A 189 -5.49 13.42 -5.46
N ASN A 190 -6.15 14.54 -5.20
CA ASN A 190 -6.09 15.25 -3.91
C ASN A 190 -7.11 14.74 -2.88
N THR A 191 -7.82 13.68 -3.21
CA THR A 191 -8.90 13.15 -2.36
C THR A 191 -8.54 11.75 -1.87
N SER A 192 -8.99 11.41 -0.65
CA SER A 192 -8.79 10.09 -0.07
C SER A 192 -10.11 9.42 0.32
N LEU A 193 -10.13 8.10 0.22
CA LEU A 193 -11.24 7.22 0.60
C LEU A 193 -10.85 6.41 1.84
N LYS A 194 -11.68 6.44 2.88
CA LYS A 194 -11.50 5.54 4.04
C LYS A 194 -11.91 4.12 3.67
N LEU A 195 -10.99 3.18 3.81
CA LEU A 195 -11.22 1.78 3.46
C LEU A 195 -12.42 1.17 4.21
N GLY A 196 -12.54 1.43 5.50
CA GLY A 196 -13.67 0.96 6.30
C GLY A 196 -15.01 1.43 5.76
N SER A 197 -15.10 2.72 5.40
CA SER A 197 -16.33 3.27 4.82
C SER A 197 -16.70 2.60 3.50
N VAL A 198 -15.70 2.24 2.69
CA VAL A 198 -15.92 1.51 1.43
C VAL A 198 -16.43 0.10 1.69
N LEU A 199 -15.71 -0.67 2.51
CA LEU A 199 -16.05 -2.07 2.77
C LEU A 199 -17.36 -2.21 3.56
N ASP A 200 -17.63 -1.35 4.53
CA ASP A 200 -18.88 -1.37 5.31
C ASP A 200 -20.09 -1.01 4.44
N THR A 201 -19.93 -0.01 3.55
CA THR A 201 -21.02 0.37 2.63
C THR A 201 -21.31 -0.75 1.64
N LEU A 202 -20.27 -1.34 1.04
CA LEU A 202 -20.43 -2.49 0.13
C LEU A 202 -21.01 -3.71 0.84
N ALA A 203 -20.57 -4.02 2.06
CA ALA A 203 -21.13 -5.12 2.84
C ALA A 203 -22.63 -4.92 3.09
N LEU A 204 -23.04 -3.70 3.42
CA LEU A 204 -24.45 -3.37 3.63
C LEU A 204 -25.27 -3.48 2.34
N ASP A 205 -24.79 -2.92 1.24
CA ASP A 205 -25.48 -2.89 -0.05
C ASP A 205 -25.62 -4.31 -0.67
N LEU A 206 -24.62 -5.16 -0.46
CA LEU A 206 -24.59 -6.53 -0.93
C LEU A 206 -25.22 -7.53 0.05
N GLY A 207 -25.54 -7.11 1.27
CA GLY A 207 -26.08 -7.97 2.33
C GLY A 207 -25.06 -8.99 2.86
N LEU A 208 -23.76 -8.64 2.83
CA LEU A 208 -22.66 -9.46 3.33
C LEU A 208 -22.43 -9.22 4.82
N GLY A 209 -21.88 -10.23 5.50
CA GLY A 209 -21.73 -10.21 6.95
C GLY A 209 -20.44 -9.57 7.46
N SER A 210 -19.44 -9.40 6.60
CA SER A 210 -18.12 -8.91 6.99
C SER A 210 -17.38 -8.21 5.84
N PRO A 211 -16.42 -7.31 6.15
CA PRO A 211 -15.50 -6.73 5.17
C PRO A 211 -14.67 -7.78 4.41
N GLN A 212 -14.35 -8.90 5.04
CA GLN A 212 -13.61 -9.99 4.40
C GLN A 212 -14.42 -10.63 3.26
N GLU A 213 -15.72 -10.86 3.46
CA GLU A 213 -16.60 -11.38 2.41
C GLU A 213 -16.70 -10.42 1.22
N VAL A 214 -16.63 -9.10 1.44
CA VAL A 214 -16.59 -8.09 0.38
C VAL A 214 -15.33 -8.23 -0.48
N LEU A 215 -14.16 -8.46 0.15
CA LEU A 215 -12.90 -8.61 -0.57
C LEU A 215 -12.86 -9.87 -1.44
N GLU A 216 -13.60 -10.91 -1.07
CA GLU A 216 -13.63 -12.20 -1.78
C GLU A 216 -14.78 -12.33 -2.78
N SER A 217 -15.70 -11.37 -2.81
CA SER A 217 -16.90 -11.41 -3.66
C SER A 217 -16.67 -10.79 -5.02
N ASP A 218 -17.34 -11.36 -6.04
CA ASP A 218 -17.48 -10.73 -7.34
C ASP A 218 -18.49 -9.58 -7.24
N ILE A 219 -18.04 -8.35 -7.49
CA ILE A 219 -18.85 -7.14 -7.35
C ILE A 219 -18.83 -6.39 -8.68
N SER A 220 -19.98 -5.92 -9.14
CA SER A 220 -20.05 -5.09 -10.34
C SER A 220 -19.19 -3.82 -10.18
N LEU A 221 -18.37 -3.53 -11.18
CA LEU A 221 -17.55 -2.32 -11.24
C LEU A 221 -18.36 -1.06 -10.95
N LEU A 222 -19.58 -0.97 -11.52
CA LEU A 222 -20.48 0.15 -11.29
C LEU A 222 -20.83 0.31 -9.80
N THR A 223 -21.17 -0.80 -9.12
CA THR A 223 -21.52 -0.78 -7.69
C THR A 223 -20.35 -0.26 -6.84
N VAL A 224 -19.13 -0.66 -7.18
CA VAL A 224 -17.93 -0.21 -6.46
C VAL A 224 -17.68 1.28 -6.68
N LEU A 225 -17.75 1.75 -7.93
CA LEU A 225 -17.55 3.18 -8.26
C LEU A 225 -18.65 4.07 -7.69
N ASP A 226 -19.92 3.62 -7.70
CA ASP A 226 -21.02 4.30 -7.03
C ASP A 226 -20.79 4.43 -5.52
N THR A 227 -20.26 3.39 -4.91
CA THR A 227 -19.91 3.42 -3.48
C THR A 227 -18.81 4.45 -3.21
N TYR A 228 -17.76 4.51 -4.05
CA TYR A 228 -16.71 5.52 -3.94
C TYR A 228 -17.30 6.93 -4.07
N LEU A 229 -18.17 7.15 -5.06
CA LEU A 229 -18.86 8.43 -5.27
C LEU A 229 -19.67 8.84 -4.03
N ASN A 230 -20.49 7.93 -3.51
CA ASN A 230 -21.32 8.19 -2.34
C ASN A 230 -20.50 8.58 -1.09
N ILE A 231 -19.31 8.00 -0.92
CA ILE A 231 -18.42 8.32 0.21
C ILE A 231 -17.76 9.69 0.00
N LEU A 232 -17.31 9.97 -1.23
CA LEU A 232 -16.68 11.25 -1.60
C LEU A 232 -17.66 12.41 -1.47
N ASP A 233 -18.91 12.26 -1.93
CA ASP A 233 -19.97 13.27 -1.83
C ASP A 233 -20.29 13.62 -0.37
N ARG A 234 -20.28 12.64 0.53
CA ARG A 234 -20.46 12.90 1.97
C ARG A 234 -19.29 13.67 2.59
N GLY A 235 -18.10 13.58 1.98
CA GLY A 235 -16.88 14.24 2.43
C GLY A 235 -16.70 15.65 1.86
N ASP A 236 -17.64 16.18 1.07
CA ASP A 236 -17.55 17.47 0.36
C ASP A 236 -16.29 17.56 -0.54
N SER A 237 -15.93 16.42 -1.14
CA SER A 237 -14.75 16.24 -1.99
C SER A 237 -15.08 16.47 -3.47
N SER A 238 -14.05 16.69 -4.30
CA SER A 238 -14.26 16.84 -5.75
C SER A 238 -14.62 15.48 -6.39
N THR A 239 -15.86 15.36 -6.88
CA THR A 239 -16.42 14.13 -7.47
C THR A 239 -16.64 14.22 -8.98
N ASP A 240 -16.40 15.37 -9.58
CA ASP A 240 -16.73 15.63 -11.00
C ASP A 240 -16.15 14.57 -11.95
N GLY A 241 -14.90 14.16 -11.74
CA GLY A 241 -14.25 13.14 -12.58
C GLY A 241 -14.90 11.76 -12.45
N LEU A 242 -15.26 11.36 -11.24
CA LEU A 242 -15.89 10.06 -10.98
C LEU A 242 -17.33 10.03 -11.50
N ASN A 243 -18.08 11.11 -11.35
CA ASN A 243 -19.41 11.26 -11.92
C ASN A 243 -19.42 11.03 -13.44
N VAL A 244 -18.46 11.63 -14.17
CA VAL A 244 -18.35 11.44 -15.63
C VAL A 244 -18.10 9.97 -15.97
N ILE A 245 -17.22 9.28 -15.24
CA ILE A 245 -16.95 7.84 -15.47
C ILE A 245 -18.23 7.02 -15.25
N ILE A 246 -18.94 7.23 -14.14
CA ILE A 246 -20.15 6.49 -13.79
C ILE A 246 -21.27 6.76 -14.80
N ASP A 247 -21.51 8.01 -15.18
CA ASP A 247 -22.55 8.39 -16.14
C ASP A 247 -22.34 7.69 -17.49
N GLN A 248 -21.09 7.55 -17.94
CA GLN A 248 -20.77 6.82 -19.16
C GLN A 248 -20.87 5.29 -18.97
N LEU A 249 -20.42 4.77 -17.82
CA LEU A 249 -20.46 3.33 -17.51
C LEU A 249 -21.89 2.80 -17.44
N VAL A 250 -22.85 3.59 -16.95
CA VAL A 250 -24.28 3.24 -16.94
C VAL A 250 -24.82 3.01 -18.37
N LEU A 251 -24.22 3.64 -19.38
CA LEU A 251 -24.59 3.50 -20.77
C LEU A 251 -23.87 2.31 -21.46
N ALA A 252 -22.92 1.69 -20.80
CA ALA A 252 -22.16 0.57 -21.35
C ALA A 252 -23.05 -0.66 -21.57
N THR A 253 -22.73 -1.44 -22.61
CA THR A 253 -23.48 -2.65 -22.98
C THR A 253 -23.22 -3.81 -22.02
N ALA A 254 -22.05 -3.82 -21.38
CA ALA A 254 -21.65 -4.80 -20.38
C ALA A 254 -20.82 -4.09 -19.31
N ILE A 255 -21.10 -4.40 -18.07
CA ILE A 255 -20.35 -3.88 -16.92
C ILE A 255 -19.60 -5.07 -16.32
N PRO A 256 -18.27 -5.05 -16.25
CA PRO A 256 -17.50 -6.16 -15.70
C PRO A 256 -17.66 -6.24 -14.17
N ASP A 257 -17.44 -7.44 -13.63
CA ASP A 257 -17.31 -7.68 -12.20
C ASP A 257 -15.84 -7.65 -11.79
N ILE A 258 -15.58 -7.31 -10.54
CA ILE A 258 -14.25 -7.27 -9.94
C ILE A 258 -14.23 -7.96 -8.58
N VAL A 259 -13.07 -8.44 -8.19
CA VAL A 259 -12.78 -8.92 -6.83
C VAL A 259 -11.85 -7.91 -6.17
N LEU A 260 -12.33 -7.23 -5.13
CA LEU A 260 -11.54 -6.19 -4.45
C LEU A 260 -10.27 -6.74 -3.78
N GLY A 261 -10.26 -8.02 -3.38
CA GLY A 261 -9.09 -8.70 -2.86
C GLY A 261 -7.92 -8.83 -3.85
N ASP A 262 -8.16 -8.58 -5.14
CA ASP A 262 -7.07 -8.54 -6.14
C ASP A 262 -6.24 -7.26 -6.07
N ILE A 263 -6.85 -6.17 -5.61
CA ILE A 263 -6.20 -4.85 -5.49
C ILE A 263 -5.90 -4.45 -4.05
N LEU A 264 -6.61 -5.00 -3.07
CA LEU A 264 -6.45 -4.68 -1.65
C LEU A 264 -5.92 -5.91 -0.89
N LYS A 265 -4.69 -5.85 -0.41
CA LYS A 265 -4.06 -6.89 0.40
C LYS A 265 -4.09 -6.49 1.87
N LEU A 266 -4.87 -7.21 2.66
CA LEU A 266 -4.89 -7.07 4.11
C LEU A 266 -4.05 -8.21 4.73
N THR A 267 -3.13 -7.88 5.62
CA THR A 267 -2.38 -8.91 6.33
C THR A 267 -3.29 -9.59 7.37
N GLU A 268 -3.20 -10.92 7.51
CA GLU A 268 -4.06 -11.74 8.38
C GLU A 268 -4.00 -11.35 9.86
N THR A 269 -2.91 -10.71 10.28
CA THR A 269 -2.74 -10.19 11.65
C THR A 269 -3.51 -8.89 11.90
N SER A 270 -4.10 -8.30 10.87
CA SER A 270 -4.87 -7.08 11.02
C SER A 270 -6.08 -7.35 11.90
N THR A 271 -6.07 -6.85 13.08
CA THR A 271 -7.30 -6.58 13.83
C THR A 271 -8.17 -5.73 12.91
N GLN A 272 -9.22 -6.33 12.38
CA GLN A 272 -10.05 -5.77 11.30
C GLN A 272 -10.45 -4.32 11.51
N GLY A 273 -10.62 -3.88 12.77
CA GLY A 273 -11.01 -2.53 13.10
C GLY A 273 -9.98 -1.44 12.76
N ALA A 274 -8.69 -1.71 12.95
CA ALA A 274 -7.67 -0.67 12.77
C ALA A 274 -7.27 -0.48 11.30
N ALA A 275 -7.20 -1.54 10.50
CA ALA A 275 -6.96 -1.45 9.06
C ALA A 275 -8.10 -0.72 8.33
N LEU A 276 -9.32 -0.78 8.86
CA LEU A 276 -10.48 -0.09 8.30
C LEU A 276 -10.43 1.45 8.44
N GLU A 277 -9.64 1.99 9.38
CA GLU A 277 -9.45 3.44 9.54
C GLU A 277 -8.48 4.04 8.50
N THR A 278 -7.83 3.19 7.70
CA THR A 278 -6.86 3.61 6.69
C THR A 278 -7.53 4.39 5.56
N SER A 279 -6.87 5.46 5.13
CA SER A 279 -7.27 6.25 3.97
C SER A 279 -6.38 5.96 2.77
N LEU A 280 -6.97 5.73 1.61
CA LEU A 280 -6.29 5.48 0.33
C LEU A 280 -6.59 6.60 -0.65
N ASN A 281 -5.63 6.94 -1.51
CA ASN A 281 -5.81 7.94 -2.56
C ASN A 281 -6.93 7.52 -3.53
N ALA A 282 -7.91 8.40 -3.76
CA ALA A 282 -9.10 8.07 -4.55
C ALA A 282 -8.77 7.77 -6.02
N LEU A 283 -7.94 8.59 -6.68
CA LEU A 283 -7.57 8.36 -8.09
C LEU A 283 -6.84 7.04 -8.28
N LYS A 284 -5.88 6.75 -7.41
CA LYS A 284 -5.10 5.50 -7.46
C LYS A 284 -6.02 4.29 -7.27
N LEU A 285 -6.94 4.35 -6.29
CA LEU A 285 -7.89 3.27 -6.04
C LEU A 285 -8.87 3.06 -7.19
N ILE A 286 -9.42 4.13 -7.76
CA ILE A 286 -10.31 4.07 -8.93
C ILE A 286 -9.59 3.44 -10.13
N LYS A 287 -8.35 3.86 -10.42
CA LYS A 287 -7.53 3.26 -11.49
C LYS A 287 -7.30 1.78 -11.27
N ALA A 288 -6.86 1.39 -10.06
CA ALA A 288 -6.63 -0.03 -9.73
C ALA A 288 -7.92 -0.86 -9.91
N THR A 289 -9.06 -0.31 -9.50
CA THR A 289 -10.39 -0.94 -9.67
C THR A 289 -10.75 -1.14 -11.15
N ILE A 290 -10.56 -0.13 -11.99
CA ILE A 290 -10.82 -0.22 -13.43
C ILE A 290 -9.83 -1.21 -14.07
N PHE A 291 -8.57 -1.19 -13.70
CA PHE A 291 -7.57 -2.13 -14.24
C PHE A 291 -7.89 -3.58 -13.85
N ALA A 292 -8.32 -3.81 -12.62
CA ALA A 292 -8.74 -5.15 -12.17
C ALA A 292 -9.94 -5.70 -12.93
N SER A 293 -10.80 -4.83 -13.46
CA SER A 293 -11.98 -5.25 -14.24
C SER A 293 -11.64 -5.80 -15.63
N ASN A 294 -10.42 -5.62 -16.11
CA ASN A 294 -9.99 -6.01 -17.46
C ASN A 294 -8.90 -7.10 -17.47
N LYS A 295 -8.87 -7.94 -16.45
CA LYS A 295 -7.95 -9.08 -16.41
C LYS A 295 -8.19 -10.04 -17.58
N GLU A 296 -7.09 -10.57 -18.14
CA GLU A 296 -7.07 -11.62 -19.17
C GLU A 296 -7.56 -11.22 -20.58
N HIS A 297 -7.94 -9.96 -20.81
CA HIS A 297 -8.40 -9.53 -22.14
C HIS A 297 -7.49 -8.44 -22.71
N PHE A 298 -7.13 -8.60 -23.99
CA PHE A 298 -6.51 -7.52 -24.73
C PHE A 298 -7.53 -6.44 -25.03
N VAL A 299 -7.12 -5.21 -24.83
CA VAL A 299 -7.91 -4.02 -25.12
C VAL A 299 -7.23 -3.27 -26.24
N ASP A 300 -7.97 -3.02 -27.31
CA ASP A 300 -7.50 -2.26 -28.46
C ASP A 300 -7.86 -0.78 -28.27
N ILE A 301 -6.86 0.08 -28.36
CA ILE A 301 -6.99 1.54 -28.30
C ILE A 301 -6.57 2.08 -29.65
N PRO A 302 -7.52 2.40 -30.54
CA PRO A 302 -7.23 2.67 -31.94
C PRO A 302 -6.55 4.02 -32.19
N ASP A 303 -6.57 4.95 -31.24
CA ASP A 303 -5.95 6.26 -31.36
C ASP A 303 -5.56 6.81 -30.00
N LEU A 304 -4.25 6.93 -29.76
CA LEU A 304 -3.70 7.52 -28.55
C LEU A 304 -3.76 9.05 -28.52
N SER A 305 -4.22 9.69 -29.59
CA SER A 305 -4.27 11.16 -29.73
C SER A 305 -2.91 11.85 -29.51
N VAL A 306 -1.80 11.15 -29.80
CA VAL A 306 -0.45 11.66 -29.72
C VAL A 306 0.00 12.07 -31.12
N VAL A 307 0.49 13.31 -31.27
CA VAL A 307 0.96 13.82 -32.57
C VAL A 307 2.49 13.71 -32.64
N ILE A 308 2.98 12.82 -33.47
CA ILE A 308 4.41 12.62 -33.72
C ILE A 308 4.69 12.94 -35.20
N PRO A 309 5.70 13.75 -35.51
CA PRO A 309 6.10 14.00 -36.92
C PRO A 309 6.44 12.70 -37.66
N SER A 310 6.01 12.55 -38.89
CA SER A 310 6.19 11.35 -39.73
C SER A 310 5.50 10.08 -39.20
N VAL A 311 4.50 10.24 -38.34
CA VAL A 311 3.58 9.18 -37.92
C VAL A 311 2.16 9.59 -38.23
N THR A 312 1.41 8.73 -38.92
CA THR A 312 0.03 9.02 -39.33
C THR A 312 -1.01 8.50 -38.33
N SER A 313 -0.72 7.37 -37.69
CA SER A 313 -1.57 6.81 -36.63
C SER A 313 -0.73 6.03 -35.61
N ILE A 314 -1.21 5.98 -34.38
CA ILE A 314 -0.65 5.14 -33.31
C ILE A 314 -1.78 4.34 -32.72
N GLU A 315 -1.71 3.02 -32.90
CA GLU A 315 -2.61 2.07 -32.30
C GLU A 315 -1.93 1.38 -31.11
N LEU A 316 -2.66 1.22 -30.03
CA LEU A 316 -2.18 0.54 -28.84
C LEU A 316 -3.08 -0.67 -28.54
N ARG A 317 -2.44 -1.79 -28.26
CA ARG A 317 -3.09 -2.98 -27.76
C ARG A 317 -2.45 -3.36 -26.42
N THR A 318 -3.24 -3.45 -25.36
CA THR A 318 -2.71 -3.73 -24.02
C THR A 318 -3.52 -4.81 -23.32
N GLN A 319 -2.82 -5.62 -22.51
CA GLN A 319 -3.43 -6.55 -21.58
C GLN A 319 -2.88 -6.29 -20.18
N ILE A 320 -3.78 -6.13 -19.23
CA ILE A 320 -3.40 -6.02 -17.82
C ILE A 320 -3.51 -7.43 -17.22
N ILE A 321 -2.36 -8.03 -16.91
CA ILE A 321 -2.30 -9.38 -16.32
C ILE A 321 -2.60 -9.30 -14.83
N GLU A 322 -1.99 -8.33 -14.13
CA GLU A 322 -2.28 -8.02 -12.73
C GLU A 322 -2.47 -6.51 -12.57
N ALA A 323 -3.51 -6.10 -11.84
CA ALA A 323 -3.72 -4.71 -11.47
C ALA A 323 -2.75 -4.28 -10.36
N PRO A 324 -2.48 -2.96 -10.22
CA PRO A 324 -1.68 -2.44 -9.12
C PRO A 324 -2.38 -2.73 -7.79
N GLN A 325 -1.58 -3.11 -6.79
CA GLN A 325 -2.07 -3.53 -5.48
C GLN A 325 -1.77 -2.48 -4.41
N TYR A 326 -2.57 -2.51 -3.36
CA TYR A 326 -2.35 -1.78 -2.10
C TYR A 326 -2.20 -2.77 -0.97
N THR A 327 -1.21 -2.56 -0.13
CA THR A 327 -1.04 -3.38 1.07
C THR A 327 -1.26 -2.53 2.31
N ILE A 328 -2.07 -3.08 3.20
CA ILE A 328 -2.30 -2.54 4.53
C ILE A 328 -1.73 -3.56 5.51
N ALA A 329 -0.66 -3.15 6.16
CA ALA A 329 0.05 -3.97 7.11
C ALA A 329 -0.17 -3.47 8.54
N THR A 330 -0.22 -4.41 9.47
CA THR A 330 -0.30 -4.14 10.90
C THR A 330 0.89 -4.74 11.62
N LEU A 331 1.31 -4.11 12.72
CA LEU A 331 2.32 -4.69 13.61
C LEU A 331 1.74 -5.89 14.40
N PRO A 332 2.57 -6.89 14.67
CA PRO A 332 3.97 -7.05 14.30
C PRO A 332 4.14 -7.52 12.85
N ILE A 333 5.28 -7.16 12.24
CA ILE A 333 5.64 -7.65 10.91
C ILE A 333 6.19 -9.06 11.06
N SER A 334 5.63 -10.02 10.31
CA SER A 334 6.11 -11.40 10.29
C SER A 334 7.38 -11.53 9.44
N GLU A 335 8.48 -12.00 10.00
CA GLU A 335 9.71 -12.28 9.24
C GLU A 335 9.52 -13.36 8.16
N ASN A 336 8.62 -14.32 8.39
CA ASN A 336 8.37 -15.43 7.46
C ASN A 336 7.43 -15.06 6.30
N ALA A 337 6.63 -14.00 6.47
CA ALA A 337 5.68 -13.50 5.47
C ALA A 337 5.59 -11.97 5.60
N PRO A 338 6.63 -11.25 5.21
CA PRO A 338 6.64 -9.80 5.30
C PRO A 338 5.58 -9.21 4.34
N PRO A 339 4.88 -8.16 4.76
CA PRO A 339 3.91 -7.49 3.92
C PRO A 339 4.58 -6.99 2.64
N SER A 340 3.98 -7.30 1.50
CA SER A 340 4.49 -6.90 0.19
C SER A 340 3.38 -6.37 -0.69
N VAL A 341 3.75 -5.49 -1.63
CA VAL A 341 2.86 -4.92 -2.63
C VAL A 341 3.51 -5.03 -4.00
N SER A 342 2.72 -5.17 -5.04
CA SER A 342 3.19 -5.14 -6.42
C SER A 342 2.42 -4.13 -7.26
N ASN A 343 3.11 -3.59 -8.29
CA ASN A 343 2.47 -2.79 -9.32
C ASN A 343 1.81 -3.68 -10.40
N SER A 344 1.31 -3.04 -11.48
CA SER A 344 0.74 -3.74 -12.63
C SER A 344 1.77 -4.61 -13.35
N GLN A 345 1.34 -5.80 -13.75
CA GLN A 345 1.99 -6.61 -14.77
C GLN A 345 1.22 -6.47 -16.08
N ILE A 346 1.90 -6.11 -17.17
CA ILE A 346 1.25 -5.80 -18.44
C ILE A 346 1.98 -6.43 -19.63
N GLU A 347 1.22 -6.68 -20.67
CA GLU A 347 1.69 -6.82 -22.04
C GLU A 347 1.10 -5.70 -22.88
N LEU A 348 1.94 -5.11 -23.75
CA LEU A 348 1.56 -3.98 -24.58
C LEU A 348 2.18 -4.14 -25.97
N GLN A 349 1.39 -3.89 -26.99
CA GLN A 349 1.81 -3.80 -28.38
C GLN A 349 1.46 -2.40 -28.88
N LEU A 350 2.44 -1.67 -29.35
CA LEU A 350 2.28 -0.38 -30.00
C LEU A 350 2.55 -0.54 -31.48
N ALA A 351 1.60 -0.18 -32.33
CA ALA A 351 1.76 -0.13 -33.77
C ALA A 351 1.68 1.32 -34.25
N ALA A 352 2.66 1.75 -35.04
CA ALA A 352 2.74 3.10 -35.58
C ALA A 352 2.86 3.05 -37.10
N ASP A 353 1.93 3.69 -37.80
CA ASP A 353 2.02 3.87 -39.25
C ASP A 353 2.96 5.01 -39.58
N LEU A 354 3.96 4.70 -40.39
CA LEU A 354 5.07 5.61 -40.69
C LEU A 354 4.87 6.34 -42.01
N ASP A 355 5.17 7.64 -42.04
CA ASP A 355 5.24 8.47 -43.28
C ASP A 355 6.69 8.87 -43.54
N LEU A 356 7.40 8.02 -44.27
CA LEU A 356 8.80 8.24 -44.70
C LEU A 356 8.91 8.50 -46.19
N VAL A 357 7.79 8.76 -46.86
CA VAL A 357 7.74 8.94 -48.32
C VAL A 357 8.63 10.08 -48.80
N ASP A 358 8.63 11.21 -48.10
CA ASP A 358 9.45 12.39 -48.47
C ASP A 358 10.96 12.10 -48.26
N ASP A 359 11.35 11.38 -47.23
CA ASP A 359 12.73 10.99 -46.97
C ASP A 359 13.26 10.04 -48.05
N ILE A 360 12.45 9.06 -48.46
CA ILE A 360 12.77 8.08 -49.50
C ILE A 360 12.85 8.76 -50.86
N THR A 361 11.88 9.59 -51.22
CA THR A 361 11.86 10.29 -52.52
C THR A 361 13.01 11.29 -52.62
N GLY A 362 13.36 11.97 -51.54
CA GLY A 362 14.53 12.84 -51.44
C GLY A 362 15.85 12.11 -51.67
N ALA A 363 16.00 10.89 -51.12
CA ALA A 363 17.17 10.04 -51.28
C ALA A 363 17.33 9.53 -52.72
N LEU A 364 16.23 9.23 -53.40
CA LEU A 364 16.21 8.73 -54.79
C LEU A 364 16.55 9.80 -55.81
N SER A 365 16.39 11.07 -55.52
CA SER A 365 16.73 12.31 -56.24
C SER A 365 16.47 12.34 -57.76
N THR A 366 16.84 11.31 -58.51
CA THR A 366 16.71 11.23 -59.99
C THR A 366 15.74 10.14 -60.45
N LEU A 367 15.32 9.27 -59.56
CA LEU A 367 14.37 8.21 -59.86
C LEU A 367 13.04 8.52 -59.16
N THR A 368 11.97 8.54 -59.92
CA THR A 368 10.61 8.69 -59.39
C THR A 368 10.02 7.31 -59.16
N PRO A 369 9.75 6.92 -57.90
CA PRO A 369 9.08 5.67 -57.61
C PRO A 369 7.62 5.67 -58.13
N THR A 370 7.12 4.54 -58.50
CA THR A 370 5.70 4.32 -58.90
C THR A 370 4.85 3.95 -57.72
N GLY A 371 5.44 3.43 -56.66
CA GLY A 371 4.82 3.09 -55.38
C GLY A 371 5.84 2.97 -54.28
N ILE A 372 5.47 3.33 -53.08
CA ILE A 372 6.23 3.09 -51.84
C ILE A 372 5.26 2.47 -50.87
N ASP A 373 5.59 1.28 -50.38
CA ASP A 373 4.83 0.56 -49.35
C ASP A 373 5.71 0.43 -48.11
N ILE A 374 5.18 0.79 -46.93
CA ILE A 374 5.91 0.81 -45.66
C ILE A 374 5.08 0.05 -44.64
N SER A 375 5.64 -1.02 -44.09
CA SER A 375 4.98 -1.71 -42.99
C SER A 375 4.96 -0.85 -41.71
N PRO A 376 3.94 -1.00 -40.85
CA PRO A 376 3.92 -0.30 -39.56
C PRO A 376 5.11 -0.72 -38.69
N LEU A 377 5.59 0.19 -37.87
CA LEU A 377 6.50 -0.15 -36.77
C LEU A 377 5.70 -0.77 -35.63
N VAL A 378 5.98 -2.00 -35.29
CA VAL A 378 5.35 -2.70 -34.17
C VAL A 378 6.36 -2.91 -33.07
N ILE A 379 6.06 -2.42 -31.86
CA ILE A 379 6.87 -2.59 -30.66
C ILE A 379 6.05 -3.41 -29.65
N ASN A 380 6.56 -4.59 -29.29
CA ASN A 380 6.00 -5.46 -28.27
C ASN A 380 6.72 -5.21 -26.97
N VAL A 381 5.97 -4.97 -25.89
CA VAL A 381 6.49 -4.67 -24.56
C VAL A 381 5.89 -5.63 -23.55
N SER A 382 6.72 -6.27 -22.76
CA SER A 382 6.30 -7.05 -21.60
C SER A 382 6.96 -6.47 -20.34
N ALA A 383 6.13 -6.09 -19.38
CA ALA A 383 6.58 -5.59 -18.09
C ALA A 383 6.19 -6.54 -16.98
N THR A 384 7.19 -7.06 -16.26
CA THR A 384 6.95 -7.78 -15.02
C THR A 384 6.63 -6.82 -13.90
N LYS A 385 6.04 -7.32 -12.82
CA LYS A 385 5.72 -6.50 -11.66
C LYS A 385 6.96 -6.07 -10.88
N ALA A 386 7.01 -4.82 -10.46
CA ALA A 386 7.88 -4.38 -9.37
C ALA A 386 7.23 -4.75 -8.03
N THR A 387 8.04 -4.99 -7.01
CA THR A 387 7.55 -5.31 -5.67
C THR A 387 8.23 -4.46 -4.62
N ALA A 388 7.47 -4.01 -3.62
CA ALA A 388 8.01 -3.42 -2.41
C ALA A 388 7.61 -4.29 -1.21
N THR A 389 8.58 -4.66 -0.40
CA THR A 389 8.41 -5.49 0.79
C THR A 389 8.78 -4.68 2.02
N LEU A 390 7.84 -4.51 2.94
CA LEU A 390 8.08 -3.86 4.23
C LEU A 390 8.85 -4.81 5.14
N THR A 391 10.06 -4.42 5.54
CA THR A 391 10.92 -5.23 6.39
C THR A 391 10.95 -4.75 7.83
N HIS A 392 10.78 -3.45 8.06
CA HIS A 392 10.79 -2.88 9.39
C HIS A 392 9.82 -1.69 9.47
N LEU A 393 9.18 -1.51 10.64
CA LEU A 393 8.33 -0.36 10.97
C LEU A 393 8.56 0.01 12.43
N ASP A 394 9.13 1.18 12.67
CA ASP A 394 9.33 1.73 14.02
C ASP A 394 8.35 2.89 14.27
N LEU A 395 7.51 2.72 15.29
CA LEU A 395 6.53 3.70 15.75
C LEU A 395 6.95 4.37 17.07
N ASN A 396 8.19 4.19 17.50
CA ASN A 396 8.64 4.66 18.82
C ASN A 396 9.02 6.15 18.84
N GLN A 397 9.07 6.77 17.68
CA GLN A 397 9.48 8.16 17.53
C GLN A 397 8.29 9.07 17.20
N ASP A 398 8.46 10.37 17.37
CA ASP A 398 7.49 11.38 16.92
C ASP A 398 7.29 11.31 15.41
N ASN A 399 8.34 10.93 14.66
CA ASN A 399 8.29 10.60 13.26
C ASN A 399 8.48 9.08 13.12
N PRO A 400 7.47 8.33 12.71
CA PRO A 400 7.62 6.89 12.47
C PRO A 400 8.55 6.63 11.28
N GLU A 401 9.35 5.56 11.39
CA GLU A 401 10.30 5.11 10.38
C GLU A 401 9.86 3.77 9.77
N ALA A 402 10.07 3.60 8.47
CA ALA A 402 9.79 2.33 7.79
C ALA A 402 10.93 1.95 6.85
N GLU A 403 11.28 0.66 6.80
CA GLU A 403 12.27 0.13 5.88
C GLU A 403 11.62 -0.80 4.86
N PHE A 404 12.00 -0.63 3.60
CA PHE A 404 11.50 -1.41 2.48
C PHE A 404 12.64 -2.03 1.67
N ILE A 405 12.38 -3.19 1.11
CA ILE A 405 13.16 -3.77 0.01
C ILE A 405 12.32 -3.61 -1.26
N ILE A 406 12.86 -2.89 -2.24
CA ILE A 406 12.23 -2.69 -3.53
C ILE A 406 12.95 -3.53 -4.58
N GLN A 407 12.18 -4.36 -5.29
CA GLN A 407 12.61 -5.06 -6.48
C GLN A 407 11.88 -4.44 -7.68
N ASP A 408 12.64 -3.88 -8.61
CA ASP A 408 12.10 -3.17 -9.77
C ASP A 408 11.49 -4.13 -10.82
N SER A 409 10.65 -3.58 -11.72
CA SER A 409 10.05 -4.31 -12.82
C SER A 409 11.09 -4.60 -13.93
N LEU A 410 11.09 -5.81 -14.46
CA LEU A 410 11.82 -6.12 -15.69
C LEU A 410 10.96 -5.69 -16.88
N LEU A 411 11.55 -4.92 -17.78
CA LEU A 411 10.93 -4.49 -19.02
C LEU A 411 11.68 -5.13 -20.20
N THR A 412 10.96 -5.90 -21.00
CA THR A 412 11.47 -6.42 -22.26
C THR A 412 10.75 -5.75 -23.41
N MET A 413 11.50 -5.30 -24.41
CA MET A 413 10.99 -4.69 -25.62
C MET A 413 11.55 -5.42 -26.83
N ASP A 414 10.67 -5.72 -27.77
CA ASP A 414 11.02 -6.32 -29.05
C ASP A 414 10.30 -5.54 -30.16
N ALA A 415 11.02 -5.21 -31.23
CA ALA A 415 10.44 -4.50 -32.38
C ALA A 415 10.43 -5.41 -33.59
N ASP A 416 9.27 -5.51 -34.24
CA ASP A 416 9.17 -6.22 -35.50
C ASP A 416 9.96 -5.47 -36.59
N PRO A 417 10.61 -6.15 -37.54
CA PRO A 417 11.30 -5.50 -38.65
C PRO A 417 10.36 -4.62 -39.48
N ILE A 418 10.82 -3.40 -39.82
CA ILE A 418 10.09 -2.55 -40.77
C ILE A 418 10.49 -2.96 -42.17
N GLU A 419 9.50 -3.30 -42.99
CA GLU A 419 9.69 -3.62 -44.40
C GLU A 419 9.25 -2.46 -45.26
N ILE A 420 10.13 -2.02 -46.17
CA ILE A 420 9.86 -0.95 -47.14
C ILE A 420 10.09 -1.48 -48.53
N SER A 421 9.06 -1.44 -49.39
CA SER A 421 9.15 -1.80 -50.78
C SER A 421 8.99 -0.55 -51.67
N ILE A 422 9.97 -0.31 -52.54
CA ILE A 422 9.99 0.85 -53.44
C ILE A 422 9.90 0.35 -54.87
N ASP A 423 8.75 0.55 -55.48
CA ASP A 423 8.53 0.21 -56.87
C ASP A 423 9.13 1.22 -57.81
N LEU A 424 9.94 0.74 -58.75
CA LEU A 424 10.61 1.57 -59.73
C LEU A 424 10.16 1.22 -61.15
N PRO A 425 9.93 2.24 -62.05
CA PRO A 425 9.63 1.97 -63.42
C PRO A 425 10.83 1.30 -64.11
N LEU A 426 10.60 0.15 -64.75
CA LEU A 426 11.58 -0.63 -65.51
C LEU A 426 12.60 -1.46 -64.69
N PHE A 427 12.51 -1.45 -63.38
CA PHE A 427 13.35 -2.22 -62.47
C PHE A 427 12.47 -3.07 -61.51
N SER A 428 13.02 -4.11 -60.93
CA SER A 428 12.36 -4.75 -59.76
C SER A 428 12.40 -3.78 -58.56
N ALA A 429 11.51 -3.96 -57.60
CA ALA A 429 11.45 -3.13 -56.40
C ALA A 429 12.79 -3.16 -55.63
N ILE A 430 13.07 -2.07 -54.93
CA ILE A 430 14.09 -2.05 -53.87
C ILE A 430 13.42 -2.44 -52.58
N GLU A 431 13.91 -3.52 -51.98
CA GLU A 431 13.41 -4.01 -50.70
C GLU A 431 14.38 -3.59 -49.57
N ILE A 432 13.82 -3.00 -48.52
CA ILE A 432 14.58 -2.54 -47.37
C ILE A 432 13.98 -3.19 -46.11
N THR A 433 14.79 -3.92 -45.38
CA THR A 433 14.44 -4.47 -44.09
C THR A 433 15.21 -3.71 -43.00
N ILE A 434 14.47 -3.18 -42.02
CA ILE A 434 15.06 -2.42 -40.93
C ILE A 434 14.82 -3.21 -39.64
N ASN A 435 15.90 -3.74 -39.10
CA ASN A 435 15.90 -4.42 -37.81
C ASN A 435 16.23 -3.42 -36.70
N ILE A 436 15.42 -3.40 -35.65
CA ILE A 436 15.54 -2.49 -34.52
C ILE A 436 15.73 -3.33 -33.26
N ASP A 437 16.88 -3.16 -32.62
CA ASP A 437 17.15 -3.75 -31.31
C ASP A 437 16.97 -2.68 -30.24
N ILE A 438 16.16 -2.96 -29.22
CA ILE A 438 15.90 -2.07 -28.10
C ILE A 438 16.37 -2.77 -26.83
N GLU A 439 17.38 -2.24 -26.16
CA GLU A 439 17.93 -2.81 -24.94
C GLU A 439 17.71 -1.88 -23.74
N ASP A 440 17.27 -2.46 -22.63
CA ASP A 440 17.21 -1.78 -21.32
C ASP A 440 18.53 -2.02 -20.57
N ASN A 441 19.30 -0.96 -20.35
CA ASN A 441 20.65 -1.03 -19.77
C ASN A 441 20.68 -0.90 -18.23
N ARG A 442 19.57 -1.07 -17.54
CA ARG A 442 19.55 -0.95 -16.08
C ARG A 442 20.08 -2.17 -15.35
N ASP A 443 20.67 -1.90 -14.18
CA ASP A 443 21.08 -2.93 -13.23
C ASP A 443 19.90 -3.32 -12.33
N TRP A 444 19.50 -4.58 -12.36
CA TRP A 444 18.31 -5.14 -11.69
C TRP A 444 18.63 -5.60 -10.26
N SER A 445 19.12 -4.71 -9.42
CA SER A 445 19.40 -5.04 -8.01
C SER A 445 18.26 -4.61 -7.09
N ALA A 446 18.00 -5.42 -6.06
CA ALA A 446 17.10 -5.03 -4.99
C ALA A 446 17.67 -3.83 -4.22
N THR A 447 16.87 -2.79 -4.03
CA THR A 447 17.28 -1.58 -3.34
C THR A 447 16.64 -1.53 -1.95
N HIS A 448 17.45 -1.28 -0.92
CA HIS A 448 16.96 -1.02 0.43
C HIS A 448 16.70 0.47 0.61
N ILE A 449 15.53 0.81 1.12
CA ILE A 449 15.09 2.18 1.36
C ILE A 449 14.61 2.29 2.80
N ALA A 450 15.15 3.28 3.51
CA ALA A 450 14.65 3.70 4.82
C ALA A 450 13.92 5.04 4.65
N LEU A 451 12.73 5.14 5.18
CA LEU A 451 11.90 6.35 5.20
C LEU A 451 11.83 6.85 6.64
N ASP A 452 12.38 8.03 6.88
CA ASP A 452 12.48 8.65 8.21
C ASP A 452 11.32 9.61 8.51
N GLU A 453 10.50 9.92 7.49
CA GLU A 453 9.32 10.80 7.60
C GLU A 453 8.12 10.12 6.94
N LEU A 454 7.07 9.87 7.71
CA LEU A 454 5.84 9.22 7.26
C LEU A 454 4.60 10.05 7.66
N PRO A 455 3.55 10.18 6.85
CA PRO A 455 3.36 9.52 5.54
C PRO A 455 4.33 10.03 4.48
N TYR A 456 4.62 9.21 3.47
CA TYR A 456 5.60 9.50 2.45
C TYR A 456 4.96 9.53 1.06
N SER A 457 5.13 10.64 0.34
CA SER A 457 4.77 10.76 -1.07
C SER A 457 6.02 10.99 -1.90
N SER A 458 6.21 10.18 -2.93
CA SER A 458 7.33 10.33 -3.85
C SER A 458 7.35 11.68 -4.60
N GLU A 459 6.26 12.44 -4.57
CA GLU A 459 6.17 13.76 -5.18
C GLU A 459 7.01 14.83 -4.44
N GLU A 460 7.27 14.64 -3.15
CA GLU A 460 8.00 15.61 -2.33
C GLU A 460 9.51 15.33 -2.25
N SER A 461 9.95 14.14 -2.65
CA SER A 461 11.35 13.76 -2.59
C SER A 461 11.95 13.58 -3.96
N ASP A 462 12.80 14.52 -4.31
CA ASP A 462 13.50 14.58 -5.60
C ASP A 462 14.38 13.36 -5.90
N ASN A 463 14.57 12.34 -5.04
CA ASN A 463 15.63 11.36 -5.32
C ASN A 463 15.71 10.10 -4.44
N ILE A 464 14.65 9.50 -3.93
CA ILE A 464 14.86 8.24 -3.19
C ILE A 464 15.12 7.05 -4.11
N LEU A 465 14.50 7.06 -5.28
CA LEU A 465 14.88 6.14 -6.35
C LEU A 465 15.48 7.00 -7.44
N ALA A 466 16.81 7.15 -7.37
CA ALA A 466 17.56 7.99 -8.29
C ALA A 466 16.97 7.92 -9.69
N ASP A 467 16.84 9.09 -10.29
CA ASP A 467 16.59 9.31 -11.72
C ASP A 467 17.69 8.61 -12.56
N SER A 468 17.75 7.30 -12.45
CA SER A 468 18.36 6.44 -13.43
C SER A 468 17.37 6.34 -14.57
N GLY A 469 17.15 7.49 -15.27
CA GLY A 469 16.33 7.51 -16.47
C GLY A 469 16.65 6.25 -17.27
N ARG A 470 15.65 5.44 -17.59
CA ARG A 470 15.88 4.27 -18.44
C ARG A 470 16.56 4.74 -19.70
N ALA A 471 17.82 4.46 -19.79
CA ALA A 471 18.57 4.67 -21.01
C ALA A 471 18.31 3.45 -21.89
N PHE A 472 17.31 3.55 -22.76
CA PHE A 472 17.17 2.59 -23.84
C PHE A 472 18.24 2.89 -24.87
N THR A 473 19.03 1.87 -25.17
CA THR A 473 19.90 1.91 -26.36
C THR A 473 19.14 1.26 -27.51
N THR A 474 19.06 2.00 -28.61
CA THR A 474 18.47 1.53 -29.86
C THR A 474 19.57 1.31 -30.88
N ALA A 475 19.67 0.11 -31.41
CA ALA A 475 20.52 -0.19 -32.56
C ALA A 475 19.64 -0.42 -33.79
N ILE A 476 19.97 0.25 -34.90
CA ILE A 476 19.23 0.16 -36.15
C ILE A 476 20.14 -0.45 -37.20
N ASN A 477 19.74 -1.57 -37.77
CA ASN A 477 20.42 -2.28 -38.83
C ASN A 477 19.55 -2.27 -40.09
N LEU A 478 20.05 -1.65 -41.17
CA LEU A 478 19.40 -1.61 -42.46
C LEU A 478 19.99 -2.66 -43.39
N ASP A 479 19.16 -3.53 -43.90
CA ASP A 479 19.47 -4.46 -44.98
C ASP A 479 18.72 -3.97 -46.25
N ILE A 480 19.45 -3.66 -47.32
CA ILE A 480 18.88 -3.08 -48.54
C ILE A 480 19.20 -4.01 -49.71
N ASP A 481 18.18 -4.63 -50.27
CA ASP A 481 18.29 -5.39 -51.52
C ASP A 481 17.90 -4.51 -52.71
N ALA A 482 18.86 -4.23 -53.55
CA ALA A 482 18.66 -3.38 -54.72
C ALA A 482 18.95 -4.13 -56.00
N PRO A 483 18.15 -3.92 -57.06
CA PRO A 483 18.37 -4.51 -58.37
C PRO A 483 19.76 -4.21 -58.94
N LEU A 484 20.26 -5.11 -59.77
CA LEU A 484 21.56 -4.97 -60.44
C LEU A 484 21.65 -3.59 -61.18
N GLY A 485 22.66 -2.80 -60.82
CA GLY A 485 22.87 -1.49 -61.37
C GLY A 485 22.40 -0.34 -60.52
N LEU A 486 21.65 -0.57 -59.46
CA LEU A 486 21.13 0.47 -58.55
C LEU A 486 21.92 0.58 -57.23
N GLY A 487 23.03 -0.17 -57.08
CA GLY A 487 23.84 -0.15 -55.87
C GLY A 487 24.36 1.22 -55.41
N TYR A 488 24.42 2.21 -56.33
CA TYR A 488 24.78 3.59 -55.99
C TYR A 488 23.75 4.32 -55.13
N LEU A 489 22.49 3.81 -55.08
CA LEU A 489 21.40 4.34 -54.23
C LEU A 489 21.47 3.87 -52.80
N LEU A 490 22.18 2.80 -52.51
CA LEU A 490 22.27 2.22 -51.16
C LEU A 490 22.73 3.24 -50.10
N THR A 491 23.80 3.98 -50.41
CA THR A 491 24.34 4.99 -49.49
C THR A 491 23.41 6.19 -49.28
N PRO A 492 22.82 6.83 -50.33
CA PRO A 492 21.85 7.90 -50.16
C PRO A 492 20.63 7.47 -49.35
N ILE A 493 20.05 6.28 -49.63
CA ILE A 493 18.89 5.72 -48.91
C ILE A 493 19.25 5.48 -47.43
N SER A 494 20.35 4.80 -47.15
CA SER A 494 20.79 4.54 -45.79
C SER A 494 21.05 5.86 -45.01
N ASN A 495 21.67 6.87 -45.65
CA ASN A 495 21.92 8.14 -45.00
C ASN A 495 20.65 8.99 -44.73
N ALA A 496 19.58 8.77 -45.49
CA ALA A 496 18.30 9.43 -45.25
C ALA A 496 17.46 8.70 -44.21
N LEU A 497 17.32 7.38 -44.35
CA LEU A 497 16.45 6.58 -43.49
C LEU A 497 16.99 6.38 -42.06
N SER A 498 18.29 6.16 -41.89
CA SER A 498 18.85 5.85 -40.56
C SER A 498 18.60 6.99 -39.54
N PRO A 499 18.88 8.28 -39.84
CA PRO A 499 18.58 9.35 -38.90
C PRO A 499 17.07 9.63 -38.76
N ALA A 500 16.27 9.46 -39.83
CA ALA A 500 14.83 9.65 -39.79
C ALA A 500 14.19 8.63 -38.83
N ILE A 501 14.53 7.36 -38.98
CA ILE A 501 14.03 6.28 -38.11
C ILE A 501 14.53 6.45 -36.69
N SER A 502 15.79 6.81 -36.46
CA SER A 502 16.31 7.04 -35.11
C SER A 502 15.56 8.18 -34.40
N SER A 503 15.29 9.29 -35.11
CA SER A 503 14.52 10.43 -34.60
C SER A 503 13.08 10.02 -34.28
N LEU A 504 12.46 9.26 -35.17
CA LEU A 504 11.09 8.79 -35.06
C LEU A 504 10.94 7.77 -33.90
N LEU A 505 11.88 6.85 -33.78
CA LEU A 505 11.91 5.89 -32.67
C LEU A 505 12.04 6.60 -31.31
N THR A 506 12.93 7.60 -31.24
CA THR A 506 13.10 8.41 -30.03
C THR A 506 11.80 9.15 -29.68
N ALA A 507 11.08 9.66 -30.66
CA ALA A 507 9.82 10.36 -30.45
C ALA A 507 8.71 9.40 -30.02
N ILE A 508 8.58 8.22 -30.67
CA ILE A 508 7.59 7.20 -30.31
C ILE A 508 7.85 6.68 -28.88
N LEU A 509 9.08 6.32 -28.56
CA LEU A 509 9.46 5.87 -27.22
C LEU A 509 9.16 6.95 -26.17
N GLY A 510 9.57 8.21 -26.43
CA GLY A 510 9.45 9.29 -25.45
C GLY A 510 8.06 9.90 -25.32
N GLN A 511 7.26 9.99 -26.40
CA GLN A 511 5.98 10.70 -26.39
C GLN A 511 4.75 9.78 -26.38
N ALA A 512 4.89 8.52 -26.80
CA ALA A 512 3.79 7.56 -26.80
C ALA A 512 4.03 6.43 -25.81
N LEU A 513 5.11 5.68 -25.95
CA LEU A 513 5.31 4.44 -25.18
C LEU A 513 5.57 4.71 -23.68
N LEU A 514 6.52 5.58 -23.35
CA LEU A 514 6.88 5.84 -21.96
C LEU A 514 5.71 6.44 -21.15
N PRO A 515 4.97 7.45 -21.63
CA PRO A 515 3.80 7.96 -20.92
C PRO A 515 2.68 6.92 -20.79
N THR A 516 2.52 6.05 -21.79
CA THR A 516 1.53 4.96 -21.71
C THR A 516 1.88 3.94 -20.63
N LEU A 517 3.14 3.52 -20.55
CA LEU A 517 3.62 2.61 -19.50
C LEU A 517 3.45 3.24 -18.11
N GLN A 518 3.73 4.54 -17.96
CA GLN A 518 3.48 5.27 -16.72
C GLN A 518 1.99 5.31 -16.38
N ALA A 519 1.12 5.59 -17.34
CA ALA A 519 -0.32 5.60 -17.15
C ALA A 519 -0.85 4.22 -16.69
N LEU A 520 -0.26 3.13 -17.21
CA LEU A 520 -0.55 1.76 -16.83
C LEU A 520 0.07 1.35 -15.46
N GLY A 521 0.84 2.23 -14.83
CA GLY A 521 1.43 1.97 -13.53
C GLY A 521 2.77 1.25 -13.57
N VAL A 522 3.43 1.16 -14.74
CA VAL A 522 4.75 0.57 -14.88
C VAL A 522 5.83 1.62 -14.62
N PRO A 523 6.66 1.47 -13.60
CA PRO A 523 7.71 2.43 -13.29
C PRO A 523 8.85 2.36 -14.33
N LEU A 524 9.31 3.52 -14.77
CA LEU A 524 10.29 3.64 -15.88
C LEU A 524 11.68 4.11 -15.44
N GLY A 525 11.86 4.44 -14.21
CA GLY A 525 13.12 4.98 -13.70
C GLY A 525 13.45 4.54 -12.28
N GLY A 526 12.69 3.63 -11.77
CA GLY A 526 12.64 3.17 -10.39
C GLY A 526 11.18 3.05 -9.99
N ALA A 527 10.88 2.15 -9.09
CA ALA A 527 9.52 2.02 -8.58
C ALA A 527 9.24 3.17 -7.62
N ASP A 528 8.19 3.93 -7.86
CA ASP A 528 7.73 4.92 -6.90
C ASP A 528 7.02 4.22 -5.76
N LEU A 529 7.63 4.27 -4.58
CA LEU A 529 7.02 3.83 -3.34
C LEU A 529 6.25 4.99 -2.73
N TRP A 530 5.05 4.75 -2.27
CA TRP A 530 4.31 5.71 -1.44
C TRP A 530 3.76 5.04 -0.19
N VAL A 531 3.67 5.83 0.88
CA VAL A 531 3.04 5.45 2.13
C VAL A 531 1.90 6.44 2.36
N ASP A 532 0.66 6.02 2.10
CA ASP A 532 -0.50 6.90 2.16
C ASP A 532 -0.89 7.25 3.60
N SER A 533 -0.75 6.32 4.52
CA SER A 533 -1.00 6.60 5.94
C SER A 533 -0.17 5.70 6.85
N VAL A 534 0.21 6.28 7.98
CA VAL A 534 0.71 5.56 9.14
C VAL A 534 -0.13 5.96 10.32
N GLN A 535 -0.72 5.00 10.98
CA GLN A 535 -1.56 5.24 12.13
C GLN A 535 -1.11 4.35 13.29
N ALA A 536 -0.96 4.96 14.44
CA ALA A 536 -0.83 4.23 15.69
C ALA A 536 -2.12 4.38 16.48
N SER A 537 -2.67 3.31 16.96
CA SER A 537 -3.83 3.30 17.84
C SER A 537 -3.55 2.42 19.05
N SER A 538 -4.28 2.64 20.13
CA SER A 538 -4.28 1.71 21.25
C SER A 538 -5.35 0.64 21.01
N HIS A 539 -4.96 -0.60 21.13
CA HIS A 539 -5.86 -1.75 21.13
C HIS A 539 -6.05 -2.23 22.57
N GLY A 540 -7.20 -2.73 22.92
CA GLY A 540 -7.60 -3.15 24.26
C GLY A 540 -6.54 -3.61 25.27
N LEU A 541 -6.92 -3.72 26.52
CA LEU A 541 -6.05 -4.22 27.58
C LEU A 541 -5.71 -5.70 27.33
N ILE A 542 -4.42 -6.04 27.50
CA ILE A 542 -3.87 -7.37 27.20
C ILE A 542 -3.33 -8.11 28.42
N LEU A 543 -3.16 -7.44 29.59
CA LEU A 543 -2.69 -8.03 30.85
C LEU A 543 -3.70 -7.79 31.95
#